data_33defe800e18acf0291a6f7d11c5a15e
#
_entry.id   33defe800e18acf0291a6f7d11c5a15e
#
_cell.length_a   1.000
_cell.length_b   1.000
_cell.length_c   1.000
_cell.angle_alpha   90.00
_cell.angle_beta   90.00
_cell.angle_gamma   90.00
#
_symmetry.space_group_name_H-M   'P 1'
#
loop_
_entity.id
_entity.type
_entity.pdbx_description
1 polymer ?
#
loop_
_entity_poly.entity_id
_entity_poly.type
_entity_poly.pdbx_seq_one_letter_code
_entity_poly.pdbx_strand_id
1 'polypeptide(L)'
;MTSDRHNFERFYFASLKNPPSVDEYDALWVMGGPMNVWEENRYPWLVKEKLFIKNWVLNLEKPFFGICLGHQLLGEALGALVVKSQTPEIGFKEISVKREVYSNNLFRNLSEDMRVLQGHSAEISNFSKEKIKVLASSDSCSIQALSYLNHAFSVQFHPEVVDDTIQNWITIPKIKKDFYDAIGPNGIKEIIKYQQKNRRSLINGAKLIYQNWLNLIEKN
;
A
#
# COMPACT_ATOMS: atom_id res chain seq x y z
N MET A 1 -16.51 -3.54 -6.79
CA MET A 1 -15.69 -4.74 -7.03
C MET A 1 -16.53 -5.66 -7.86
N THR A 2 -16.07 -6.06 -9.01
CA THR A 2 -16.72 -7.08 -9.82
C THR A 2 -16.49 -8.41 -9.12
N SER A 3 -17.52 -8.94 -8.54
CA SER A 3 -17.55 -10.01 -7.56
C SER A 3 -17.31 -11.42 -8.10
N ASP A 4 -16.99 -11.61 -9.36
CA ASP A 4 -17.46 -12.84 -9.99
C ASP A 4 -16.40 -13.93 -10.23
N ARG A 5 -15.16 -13.74 -9.77
CA ARG A 5 -14.11 -14.75 -9.98
C ARG A 5 -13.17 -15.02 -8.81
N HIS A 6 -13.16 -14.21 -7.76
CA HIS A 6 -12.20 -14.36 -6.66
C HIS A 6 -12.91 -14.34 -5.31
N ASN A 7 -12.60 -15.31 -4.48
CA ASN A 7 -13.05 -15.34 -3.10
C ASN A 7 -12.04 -14.60 -2.23
N PHE A 8 -12.52 -13.70 -1.36
CA PHE A 8 -11.70 -12.96 -0.42
C PHE A 8 -12.03 -13.37 1.00
N GLU A 9 -11.00 -13.72 1.75
CA GLU A 9 -11.08 -13.93 3.18
C GLU A 9 -10.24 -12.86 3.89
N ARG A 10 -10.77 -12.31 4.99
CA ARG A 10 -10.10 -11.23 5.73
C ARG A 10 -9.62 -11.73 7.08
N PHE A 11 -8.35 -11.48 7.34
CA PHE A 11 -7.70 -11.79 8.60
C PHE A 11 -7.22 -10.54 9.30
N TYR A 12 -7.32 -10.53 10.63
CA TYR A 12 -6.73 -9.50 11.48
C TYR A 12 -5.62 -10.15 12.29
N PHE A 13 -4.36 -9.96 11.89
CA PHE A 13 -3.21 -10.59 12.54
C PHE A 13 -3.15 -10.31 14.05
N ALA A 14 -3.64 -9.15 14.51
CA ALA A 14 -3.74 -8.81 15.93
C ALA A 14 -4.60 -9.79 16.74
N SER A 15 -5.57 -10.46 16.12
CA SER A 15 -6.49 -11.39 16.77
C SER A 15 -6.20 -12.86 16.48
N LEU A 16 -5.25 -13.15 15.58
CA LEU A 16 -4.92 -14.52 15.20
C LEU A 16 -3.98 -15.18 16.23
N LYS A 17 -4.34 -16.38 16.66
CA LYS A 17 -3.42 -17.25 17.42
C LYS A 17 -2.30 -17.76 16.52
N ASN A 18 -2.66 -18.23 15.32
CA ASN A 18 -1.73 -18.68 14.27
C ASN A 18 -2.08 -18.01 12.95
N PRO A 19 -1.10 -17.75 12.07
CA PRO A 19 -1.35 -17.32 10.70
C PRO A 19 -2.23 -18.35 9.96
N PRO A 20 -2.97 -17.90 8.90
CA PRO A 20 -3.70 -18.82 8.04
C PRO A 20 -2.75 -19.77 7.32
N SER A 21 -3.26 -20.93 6.87
CA SER A 21 -2.47 -21.86 6.07
C SER A 21 -2.11 -21.24 4.73
N VAL A 22 -0.82 -21.29 4.37
CA VAL A 22 -0.35 -20.73 3.09
C VAL A 22 -0.84 -21.52 1.88
N ASP A 23 -1.26 -22.80 2.07
CA ASP A 23 -1.68 -23.69 0.98
C ASP A 23 -3.13 -23.45 0.57
N GLU A 24 -3.91 -22.76 1.40
CA GLU A 24 -5.34 -22.50 1.16
C GLU A 24 -5.59 -21.24 0.31
N TYR A 25 -4.55 -20.45 0.02
CA TYR A 25 -4.68 -19.16 -0.65
C TYR A 25 -3.72 -19.02 -1.82
N ASP A 26 -4.22 -18.45 -2.93
CA ASP A 26 -3.44 -18.21 -4.14
C ASP A 26 -2.71 -16.87 -4.12
N ALA A 27 -3.22 -15.90 -3.38
CA ALA A 27 -2.67 -14.56 -3.32
C ALA A 27 -2.86 -13.90 -1.94
N LEU A 28 -1.97 -12.98 -1.57
CA LEU A 28 -2.01 -12.26 -0.30
C LEU A 28 -2.08 -10.74 -0.55
N TRP A 29 -3.08 -10.11 0.06
CA TRP A 29 -3.16 -8.65 0.17
C TRP A 29 -2.93 -8.22 1.61
N VAL A 30 -1.99 -7.30 1.82
CA VAL A 30 -1.70 -6.70 3.12
C VAL A 30 -2.05 -5.23 3.10
N MET A 31 -3.03 -4.87 3.92
CA MET A 31 -3.61 -3.54 3.96
C MET A 31 -2.81 -2.56 4.83
N GLY A 32 -3.20 -1.30 4.76
CA GLY A 32 -2.69 -0.25 5.63
C GLY A 32 -3.11 -0.39 7.10
N GLY A 33 -2.41 0.31 7.98
CA GLY A 33 -2.70 0.36 9.40
C GLY A 33 -2.02 1.55 10.09
N PRO A 34 -2.49 1.93 11.30
CA PRO A 34 -1.95 3.08 12.04
C PRO A 34 -0.62 2.81 12.74
N MET A 35 -0.05 1.61 12.62
CA MET A 35 1.21 1.21 13.24
C MET A 35 2.40 1.59 12.36
N ASN A 36 3.57 1.80 13.00
CA ASN A 36 4.84 1.78 12.28
C ASN A 36 5.43 0.37 12.37
N VAL A 37 6.21 -0.03 11.36
CA VAL A 37 6.81 -1.37 11.28
C VAL A 37 7.70 -1.70 12.47
N TRP A 38 8.32 -0.71 13.12
CA TRP A 38 9.20 -0.88 14.27
C TRP A 38 8.48 -0.90 15.63
N GLU A 39 7.14 -0.76 15.68
CA GLU A 39 6.37 -0.76 16.93
C GLU A 39 6.09 -2.20 17.45
N GLU A 40 6.99 -3.14 17.27
CA GLU A 40 6.82 -4.55 17.64
C GLU A 40 6.60 -4.76 19.14
N ASN A 41 7.22 -3.94 19.99
CA ASN A 41 6.99 -3.99 21.45
C ASN A 41 5.53 -3.65 21.81
N ARG A 42 4.89 -2.76 21.05
CA ARG A 42 3.51 -2.36 21.26
C ARG A 42 2.53 -3.29 20.53
N TYR A 43 2.96 -3.82 19.40
CA TYR A 43 2.18 -4.67 18.51
C TYR A 43 2.95 -5.97 18.19
N PRO A 44 3.05 -6.93 19.15
CA PRO A 44 3.88 -8.13 18.99
C PRO A 44 3.48 -9.01 17.79
N TRP A 45 2.26 -8.89 17.30
CA TRP A 45 1.79 -9.60 16.11
C TRP A 45 2.50 -9.15 14.82
N LEU A 46 3.06 -7.93 14.77
CA LEU A 46 3.87 -7.46 13.63
C LEU A 46 5.04 -8.41 13.31
N VAL A 47 5.68 -8.99 14.35
CA VAL A 47 6.77 -9.95 14.15
C VAL A 47 6.28 -11.16 13.35
N LYS A 48 5.12 -11.72 13.73
CA LYS A 48 4.52 -12.86 13.04
C LYS A 48 4.11 -12.51 11.61
N GLU A 49 3.51 -11.34 11.41
CA GLU A 49 3.09 -10.87 10.09
C GLU A 49 4.29 -10.66 9.15
N LYS A 50 5.37 -10.05 9.62
CA LYS A 50 6.63 -9.90 8.86
C LYS A 50 7.21 -11.25 8.44
N LEU A 51 7.26 -12.21 9.35
CA LEU A 51 7.74 -13.57 9.04
C LEU A 51 6.83 -14.27 8.03
N PHE A 52 5.52 -14.10 8.17
CA PHE A 52 4.54 -14.65 7.22
C PHE A 52 4.72 -14.07 5.82
N ILE A 53 4.81 -12.73 5.70
CA ILE A 53 5.05 -12.03 4.42
C ILE A 53 6.38 -12.46 3.82
N LYS A 54 7.44 -12.54 4.63
CA LYS A 54 8.76 -12.98 4.18
C LYS A 54 8.71 -14.40 3.61
N ASN A 55 8.06 -15.33 4.28
CA ASN A 55 7.87 -16.69 3.79
C ASN A 55 7.06 -16.72 2.49
N TRP A 56 5.94 -15.97 2.45
CA TRP A 56 5.05 -15.88 1.30
C TRP A 56 5.76 -15.39 0.04
N VAL A 57 6.54 -14.32 0.19
CA VAL A 57 7.16 -13.63 -0.95
C VAL A 57 8.51 -14.25 -1.35
N LEU A 58 9.37 -14.65 -0.37
CA LEU A 58 10.73 -15.09 -0.68
C LEU A 58 10.87 -16.60 -0.86
N ASN A 59 10.08 -17.40 -0.13
CA ASN A 59 10.21 -18.85 -0.16
C ASN A 59 9.15 -19.51 -1.06
N LEU A 60 7.91 -19.02 -0.98
CA LEU A 60 6.80 -19.57 -1.76
C LEU A 60 6.62 -18.88 -3.11
N GLU A 61 7.19 -17.68 -3.27
CA GLU A 61 7.07 -16.85 -4.48
C GLU A 61 5.63 -16.64 -4.93
N LYS A 62 4.68 -16.62 -3.98
CA LYS A 62 3.26 -16.45 -4.24
C LYS A 62 2.88 -14.98 -4.48
N PRO A 63 1.83 -14.71 -5.25
CA PRO A 63 1.33 -13.36 -5.53
C PRO A 63 1.05 -12.54 -4.27
N PHE A 64 1.58 -11.33 -4.25
CA PHE A 64 1.48 -10.40 -3.11
C PHE A 64 1.11 -8.99 -3.57
N PHE A 65 0.24 -8.32 -2.81
CA PHE A 65 0.00 -6.88 -2.94
C PHE A 65 -0.03 -6.19 -1.58
N GLY A 66 0.82 -5.18 -1.39
CA GLY A 66 0.91 -4.40 -0.16
C GLY A 66 0.44 -2.95 -0.32
N ILE A 67 -0.33 -2.43 0.64
CA ILE A 67 -0.80 -1.04 0.68
C ILE A 67 -0.34 -0.37 1.97
N CYS A 68 0.30 0.79 1.88
CA CYS A 68 0.77 1.62 2.98
C CYS A 68 1.61 0.84 3.99
N LEU A 69 1.09 0.45 5.15
CA LEU A 69 1.81 -0.43 6.08
C LEU A 69 2.24 -1.74 5.40
N GLY A 70 1.39 -2.33 4.55
CA GLY A 70 1.72 -3.53 3.78
C GLY A 70 2.87 -3.32 2.79
N HIS A 71 3.03 -2.13 2.23
CA HIS A 71 4.20 -1.74 1.43
C HIS A 71 5.47 -1.71 2.28
N GLN A 72 5.41 -1.12 3.45
CA GLN A 72 6.55 -1.03 4.38
C GLN A 72 6.94 -2.41 4.92
N LEU A 73 5.97 -3.26 5.25
CA LEU A 73 6.21 -4.65 5.68
C LEU A 73 6.85 -5.49 4.57
N LEU A 74 6.43 -5.32 3.32
CA LEU A 74 7.11 -5.92 2.17
C LEU A 74 8.55 -5.43 2.08
N GLY A 75 8.78 -4.13 2.21
CA GLY A 75 10.13 -3.56 2.22
C GLY A 75 11.03 -4.25 3.22
N GLU A 76 10.61 -4.38 4.47
CA GLU A 76 11.38 -5.08 5.51
C GLU A 76 11.56 -6.57 5.21
N ALA A 77 10.53 -7.26 4.71
CA ALA A 77 10.64 -8.66 4.32
C ALA A 77 11.70 -8.87 3.23
N LEU A 78 11.85 -7.89 2.34
CA LEU A 78 12.88 -7.85 1.28
C LEU A 78 14.24 -7.37 1.79
N GLY A 79 14.36 -6.98 3.06
CA GLY A 79 15.59 -6.49 3.67
C GLY A 79 15.88 -5.01 3.41
N ALA A 80 14.86 -4.24 3.04
CA ALA A 80 14.94 -2.79 2.95
C ALA A 80 14.90 -2.14 4.35
N LEU A 81 15.39 -0.91 4.43
CA LEU A 81 15.28 -0.09 5.63
C LEU A 81 14.01 0.77 5.54
N VAL A 82 13.14 0.66 6.53
CA VAL A 82 11.98 1.55 6.69
C VAL A 82 12.28 2.56 7.78
N VAL A 83 12.07 3.84 7.50
CA VAL A 83 12.41 4.94 8.41
C VAL A 83 11.22 5.90 8.56
N LYS A 84 11.30 6.75 9.58
CA LYS A 84 10.39 7.89 9.68
C LYS A 84 10.68 8.87 8.54
N SER A 85 9.65 9.26 7.79
CA SER A 85 9.77 10.25 6.72
C SER A 85 10.22 11.61 7.26
N GLN A 86 11.07 12.29 6.54
CA GLN A 86 11.44 13.69 6.85
C GLN A 86 10.22 14.60 6.68
N THR A 87 9.44 14.36 5.63
CA THR A 87 8.22 15.10 5.33
C THR A 87 7.07 14.10 5.21
N PRO A 88 6.18 13.99 6.23
CA PRO A 88 4.98 13.16 6.13
C PRO A 88 4.10 13.57 4.96
N GLU A 89 3.56 12.61 4.24
CA GLU A 89 2.61 12.86 3.17
C GLU A 89 1.19 12.55 3.64
N ILE A 90 0.38 13.61 3.74
CA ILE A 90 -1.03 13.54 4.18
C ILE A 90 -1.92 14.25 3.16
N GLY A 91 -3.04 13.62 2.82
CA GLY A 91 -4.00 14.15 1.83
C GLY A 91 -3.69 13.72 0.40
N PHE A 92 -4.32 14.35 -0.57
CA PHE A 92 -4.10 14.04 -1.98
C PHE A 92 -2.81 14.69 -2.48
N LYS A 93 -1.84 13.87 -2.88
CA LYS A 93 -0.53 14.28 -3.39
C LYS A 93 -0.29 13.69 -4.78
N GLU A 94 0.57 14.34 -5.55
CA GLU A 94 0.99 13.85 -6.85
C GLU A 94 2.10 12.81 -6.71
N ILE A 95 2.02 11.77 -7.52
CA ILE A 95 3.09 10.79 -7.73
C ILE A 95 3.40 10.69 -9.21
N SER A 96 4.66 10.42 -9.53
CA SER A 96 5.11 10.19 -10.90
C SER A 96 5.48 8.72 -11.09
N VAL A 97 4.84 8.08 -12.07
CA VAL A 97 5.13 6.70 -12.48
C VAL A 97 6.33 6.70 -13.41
N LYS A 98 7.29 5.80 -13.19
CA LYS A 98 8.49 5.71 -14.03
C LYS A 98 8.16 5.19 -15.42
N ARG A 99 8.60 5.92 -16.47
CA ARG A 99 8.30 5.64 -17.88
C ARG A 99 8.79 4.27 -18.34
N GLU A 100 9.98 3.88 -17.92
CA GLU A 100 10.59 2.60 -18.31
C GLU A 100 9.82 1.37 -17.86
N VAL A 101 8.90 1.54 -16.88
CA VAL A 101 8.08 0.43 -16.36
C VAL A 101 6.61 0.54 -16.77
N TYR A 102 6.24 1.56 -17.55
CA TYR A 102 4.83 1.91 -17.82
C TYR A 102 4.08 0.88 -18.68
N SER A 103 4.72 0.25 -19.66
CA SER A 103 4.03 -0.57 -20.65
C SER A 103 3.56 -1.94 -20.16
N ASN A 104 4.21 -2.51 -19.12
CA ASN A 104 3.94 -3.86 -18.63
C ASN A 104 3.94 -3.95 -17.11
N ASN A 105 3.30 -3.01 -16.43
CA ASN A 105 3.33 -2.98 -14.97
C ASN A 105 1.96 -2.64 -14.37
N LEU A 106 1.96 -2.47 -13.05
CA LEU A 106 0.81 -2.14 -12.21
C LEU A 106 0.04 -0.88 -12.68
N PHE A 107 0.71 0.07 -13.34
CA PHE A 107 0.16 1.38 -13.74
C PHE A 107 -0.22 1.47 -15.21
N ARG A 108 -0.28 0.34 -15.92
CA ARG A 108 -0.66 0.33 -17.33
C ARG A 108 -2.03 1.01 -17.53
N ASN A 109 -2.11 1.89 -18.54
CA ASN A 109 -3.31 2.68 -18.89
C ASN A 109 -3.76 3.70 -17.82
N LEU A 110 -2.93 3.99 -16.82
CA LEU A 110 -3.09 5.11 -15.91
C LEU A 110 -2.28 6.32 -16.40
N SER A 111 -2.50 7.49 -15.85
CA SER A 111 -1.67 8.67 -16.11
C SER A 111 -0.26 8.49 -15.54
N GLU A 112 0.77 9.05 -16.21
CA GLU A 112 2.13 9.10 -15.67
C GLU A 112 2.16 9.89 -14.36
N ASP A 113 1.42 11.00 -14.31
CA ASP A 113 1.22 11.79 -13.10
C ASP A 113 -0.17 11.52 -12.54
N MET A 114 -0.21 11.05 -11.30
CA MET A 114 -1.42 10.65 -10.61
C MET A 114 -1.54 11.39 -9.29
N ARG A 115 -2.75 11.83 -8.98
CA ARG A 115 -3.05 12.38 -7.66
C ARG A 115 -3.75 11.33 -6.81
N VAL A 116 -3.06 10.89 -5.75
CA VAL A 116 -3.44 9.75 -4.89
C VAL A 116 -3.58 10.17 -3.43
N LEU A 117 -4.37 9.43 -2.65
CA LEU A 117 -4.49 9.68 -1.21
C LEU A 117 -3.27 9.14 -0.48
N GLN A 118 -2.63 10.00 0.27
CA GLN A 118 -1.49 9.70 1.15
C GLN A 118 -1.92 9.81 2.62
N GLY A 119 -1.34 8.94 3.46
CA GLY A 119 -1.58 8.92 4.90
C GLY A 119 -0.42 8.28 5.64
N HIS A 120 0.84 8.68 5.32
CA HIS A 120 2.01 8.05 5.91
C HIS A 120 3.04 9.05 6.46
N SER A 121 3.73 8.62 7.51
CA SER A 121 4.86 9.29 8.15
C SER A 121 6.10 8.40 8.25
N ALA A 122 6.07 7.25 7.57
CA ALA A 122 7.20 6.34 7.42
C ALA A 122 7.32 5.94 5.94
N GLU A 123 8.53 5.61 5.51
CA GLU A 123 8.84 5.29 4.12
C GLU A 123 9.96 4.26 4.01
N ILE A 124 10.01 3.54 2.91
CA ILE A 124 11.17 2.72 2.55
C ILE A 124 12.26 3.67 2.04
N SER A 125 13.43 3.68 2.72
CA SER A 125 14.51 4.60 2.39
C SER A 125 15.56 4.00 1.48
N ASN A 126 15.85 2.72 1.62
CA ASN A 126 16.91 2.05 0.88
C ASN A 126 16.67 0.54 0.78
N PHE A 127 17.13 -0.06 -0.31
CA PHE A 127 17.19 -1.52 -0.49
C PHE A 127 18.39 -1.90 -1.36
N SER A 128 18.95 -3.10 -1.14
CA SER A 128 20.15 -3.59 -1.82
C SER A 128 19.89 -4.71 -2.84
N LYS A 129 18.60 -5.04 -3.11
CA LYS A 129 18.28 -6.20 -3.96
C LYS A 129 18.07 -5.79 -5.42
N GLU A 130 18.85 -6.35 -6.33
CA GLU A 130 18.77 -6.12 -7.78
C GLU A 130 17.39 -6.48 -8.38
N LYS A 131 16.64 -7.36 -7.70
CA LYS A 131 15.32 -7.82 -8.16
C LYS A 131 14.17 -6.88 -7.81
N ILE A 132 14.44 -5.77 -7.08
CA ILE A 132 13.43 -4.77 -6.73
C ILE A 132 13.46 -3.66 -7.79
N LYS A 133 12.26 -3.31 -8.29
CA LYS A 133 12.08 -2.17 -9.20
C LYS A 133 11.19 -1.13 -8.52
N VAL A 134 11.65 0.12 -8.49
CA VAL A 134 10.80 1.26 -8.10
C VAL A 134 9.91 1.61 -9.27
N LEU A 135 8.60 1.63 -9.05
CA LEU A 135 7.59 1.85 -10.08
C LEU A 135 7.06 3.29 -10.08
N ALA A 136 7.04 3.94 -8.91
CA ALA A 136 6.59 5.32 -8.76
C ALA A 136 7.32 6.03 -7.61
N SER A 137 7.37 7.36 -7.66
CA SER A 137 7.94 8.23 -6.63
C SER A 137 7.10 9.51 -6.48
N SER A 138 7.32 10.25 -5.40
CA SER A 138 6.87 11.64 -5.21
C SER A 138 8.07 12.51 -4.84
N ASP A 139 7.86 13.81 -4.72
CA ASP A 139 8.92 14.75 -4.30
C ASP A 139 9.46 14.44 -2.90
N SER A 140 8.59 13.92 -2.01
CA SER A 140 8.93 13.65 -0.61
C SER A 140 9.25 12.18 -0.32
N CYS A 141 8.86 11.25 -1.21
CA CYS A 141 9.06 9.82 -1.02
C CYS A 141 9.55 9.17 -2.32
N SER A 142 10.79 8.70 -2.32
CA SER A 142 11.43 8.13 -3.50
C SER A 142 10.88 6.77 -3.93
N ILE A 143 10.15 6.08 -3.05
CA ILE A 143 9.60 4.75 -3.28
C ILE A 143 8.10 4.73 -2.94
N GLN A 144 7.31 5.28 -3.83
CA GLN A 144 5.84 5.29 -3.74
C GLN A 144 5.21 3.97 -4.20
N ALA A 145 5.92 3.22 -5.02
CA ALA A 145 5.52 1.88 -5.43
C ALA A 145 6.75 1.07 -5.83
N LEU A 146 6.70 -0.22 -5.56
CA LEU A 146 7.74 -1.15 -5.98
C LEU A 146 7.16 -2.48 -6.47
N SER A 147 7.98 -3.22 -7.24
CA SER A 147 7.79 -4.64 -7.47
C SER A 147 9.05 -5.42 -7.08
N TYR A 148 8.84 -6.64 -6.63
CA TYR A 148 9.89 -7.64 -6.46
C TYR A 148 9.59 -8.80 -7.39
N LEU A 149 10.51 -9.04 -8.33
CA LEU A 149 10.28 -9.98 -9.44
C LEU A 149 8.94 -9.65 -10.15
N ASN A 150 8.15 -10.68 -10.47
CA ASN A 150 6.88 -10.57 -11.19
C ASN A 150 5.66 -10.92 -10.32
N HIS A 151 5.85 -11.22 -9.02
CA HIS A 151 4.77 -11.73 -8.16
C HIS A 151 4.45 -10.83 -6.96
N ALA A 152 5.38 -9.99 -6.50
CA ALA A 152 5.10 -9.10 -5.37
C ALA A 152 5.12 -7.63 -5.79
N PHE A 153 4.04 -6.93 -5.47
CA PHE A 153 3.83 -5.51 -5.78
C PHE A 153 3.36 -4.77 -4.53
N SER A 154 3.69 -3.49 -4.43
CA SER A 154 3.15 -2.67 -3.35
C SER A 154 3.14 -1.19 -3.68
N VAL A 155 2.26 -0.46 -2.98
CA VAL A 155 2.09 1.00 -3.10
C VAL A 155 2.04 1.63 -1.70
N GLN A 156 2.71 2.78 -1.53
CA GLN A 156 2.72 3.53 -0.29
C GLN A 156 1.42 4.32 -0.09
N PHE A 157 0.82 4.77 -1.16
CA PHE A 157 -0.46 5.49 -1.18
C PHE A 157 -1.66 4.54 -1.07
N HIS A 158 -2.85 5.13 -0.93
CA HIS A 158 -4.11 4.41 -0.80
C HIS A 158 -4.96 4.50 -2.08
N PRO A 159 -4.91 3.49 -2.96
CA PRO A 159 -5.79 3.44 -4.13
C PRO A 159 -7.23 3.03 -3.77
N GLU A 160 -7.45 2.38 -2.63
CA GLU A 160 -8.72 1.79 -2.19
C GLU A 160 -9.73 2.79 -1.61
N VAL A 161 -9.58 4.07 -1.96
CA VAL A 161 -10.42 5.17 -1.45
C VAL A 161 -11.88 4.98 -1.83
N VAL A 162 -12.76 4.99 -0.82
CA VAL A 162 -14.23 5.00 -0.94
C VAL A 162 -14.81 6.23 -0.25
N ASP A 163 -16.12 6.44 -0.37
CA ASP A 163 -16.80 7.70 0.02
C ASP A 163 -16.58 8.12 1.48
N ASP A 164 -16.41 7.18 2.39
CA ASP A 164 -16.26 7.40 3.84
C ASP A 164 -14.82 7.12 4.35
N THR A 165 -13.86 6.89 3.45
CA THR A 165 -12.48 6.54 3.86
C THR A 165 -11.89 7.54 4.83
N ILE A 166 -11.90 8.83 4.49
CA ILE A 166 -11.28 9.87 5.32
C ILE A 166 -12.05 10.06 6.63
N GLN A 167 -13.38 10.02 6.58
CA GLN A 167 -14.24 10.11 7.75
C GLN A 167 -13.96 8.97 8.74
N ASN A 168 -13.81 7.73 8.24
CA ASN A 168 -13.48 6.57 9.05
C ASN A 168 -12.06 6.67 9.62
N TRP A 169 -11.10 7.13 8.84
CA TRP A 169 -9.72 7.28 9.31
C TRP A 169 -9.58 8.26 10.46
N ILE A 170 -10.25 9.41 10.41
CA ILE A 170 -10.19 10.41 11.48
C ILE A 170 -10.96 10.01 12.75
N THR A 171 -11.64 8.88 12.77
CA THR A 171 -12.15 8.29 14.04
C THR A 171 -11.02 7.66 14.85
N ILE A 172 -9.90 7.29 14.22
CA ILE A 172 -8.73 6.71 14.87
C ILE A 172 -7.89 7.84 15.46
N PRO A 173 -7.67 7.91 16.79
CA PRO A 173 -7.04 9.05 17.44
C PRO A 173 -5.67 9.44 16.89
N LYS A 174 -4.82 8.45 16.60
CA LYS A 174 -3.49 8.68 16.01
C LYS A 174 -3.60 9.28 14.62
N ILE A 175 -4.40 8.71 13.72
CA ILE A 175 -4.60 9.21 12.36
C ILE A 175 -5.19 10.61 12.38
N LYS A 176 -6.20 10.84 13.22
CA LYS A 176 -6.79 12.17 13.42
C LYS A 176 -5.73 13.20 13.80
N LYS A 177 -4.88 12.86 14.77
CA LYS A 177 -3.80 13.74 15.22
C LYS A 177 -2.84 14.05 14.07
N ASP A 178 -2.36 13.01 13.36
CA ASP A 178 -1.42 13.16 12.24
C ASP A 178 -2.00 14.06 11.12
N PHE A 179 -3.29 13.90 10.80
CA PHE A 179 -3.98 14.75 9.83
C PHE A 179 -4.13 16.19 10.32
N TYR A 180 -4.51 16.40 11.58
CA TYR A 180 -4.64 17.74 12.14
C TYR A 180 -3.29 18.46 12.20
N ASP A 181 -2.23 17.78 12.59
CA ASP A 181 -0.89 18.34 12.68
C ASP A 181 -0.35 18.73 11.28
N ALA A 182 -0.63 17.89 10.26
CA ALA A 182 -0.11 18.11 8.91
C ALA A 182 -0.89 19.13 8.09
N ILE A 183 -2.23 19.11 8.13
CA ILE A 183 -3.09 19.89 7.23
C ILE A 183 -4.18 20.71 7.94
N GLY A 184 -4.33 20.55 9.25
CA GLY A 184 -5.33 21.24 10.05
C GLY A 184 -6.78 20.88 9.69
N PRO A 185 -7.78 21.44 10.43
CA PRO A 185 -9.19 21.10 10.23
C PRO A 185 -9.74 21.55 8.86
N ASN A 186 -9.22 22.64 8.31
CA ASN A 186 -9.61 23.10 6.97
C ASN A 186 -9.04 22.19 5.88
N GLY A 187 -7.80 21.72 6.02
CA GLY A 187 -7.21 20.75 5.11
C GLY A 187 -8.00 19.45 5.06
N ILE A 188 -8.49 18.96 6.20
CA ILE A 188 -9.36 17.77 6.25
C ILE A 188 -10.66 17.99 5.44
N LYS A 189 -11.29 19.15 5.57
CA LYS A 189 -12.49 19.48 4.77
C LYS A 189 -12.17 19.49 3.27
N GLU A 190 -11.05 20.06 2.88
CA GLU A 190 -10.64 20.13 1.47
C GLU A 190 -10.33 18.76 0.88
N ILE A 191 -9.68 17.86 1.61
CA ILE A 191 -9.44 16.49 1.10
C ILE A 191 -10.74 15.69 0.96
N ILE A 192 -11.70 15.84 1.87
CA ILE A 192 -13.04 15.23 1.74
C ILE A 192 -13.76 15.77 0.50
N LYS A 193 -13.75 17.08 0.30
CA LYS A 193 -14.33 17.71 -0.88
C LYS A 193 -13.66 17.25 -2.18
N TYR A 194 -12.33 17.14 -2.18
CA TYR A 194 -11.58 16.61 -3.32
C TYR A 194 -11.98 15.15 -3.62
N GLN A 195 -12.03 14.30 -2.60
CA GLN A 195 -12.48 12.90 -2.72
C GLN A 195 -13.86 12.80 -3.38
N GLN A 196 -14.83 13.56 -2.88
CA GLN A 196 -16.20 13.57 -3.41
C GLN A 196 -16.24 14.02 -4.88
N LYS A 197 -15.54 15.14 -5.19
CA LYS A 197 -15.47 15.68 -6.56
C LYS A 197 -14.85 14.71 -7.55
N ASN A 198 -13.81 13.97 -7.14
CA ASN A 198 -13.01 13.08 -7.99
C ASN A 198 -13.34 11.60 -7.83
N ARG A 199 -14.43 11.28 -7.11
CA ARG A 199 -14.83 9.91 -6.75
C ARG A 199 -14.73 8.92 -7.92
N ARG A 200 -15.28 9.28 -9.09
CA ARG A 200 -15.30 8.40 -10.26
C ARG A 200 -13.88 8.08 -10.76
N SER A 201 -13.01 9.08 -10.80
CA SER A 201 -11.62 8.92 -11.24
C SER A 201 -10.84 8.05 -10.26
N LEU A 202 -10.98 8.27 -8.95
CA LEU A 202 -10.34 7.49 -7.90
C LEU A 202 -10.75 6.01 -7.97
N ILE A 203 -12.05 5.71 -8.10
CA ILE A 203 -12.55 4.34 -8.24
C ILE A 203 -12.03 3.68 -9.54
N ASN A 204 -11.99 4.41 -10.64
CA ASN A 204 -11.48 3.86 -11.91
C ASN A 204 -9.97 3.58 -11.82
N GLY A 205 -9.20 4.46 -11.19
CA GLY A 205 -7.77 4.23 -10.92
C GLY A 205 -7.53 2.98 -10.08
N ALA A 206 -8.28 2.82 -9.00
CA ALA A 206 -8.21 1.62 -8.15
C ALA A 206 -8.54 0.33 -8.93
N LYS A 207 -9.59 0.36 -9.76
CA LYS A 207 -9.98 -0.78 -10.61
C LYS A 207 -8.88 -1.14 -11.61
N LEU A 208 -8.25 -0.15 -12.23
CA LEU A 208 -7.17 -0.39 -13.19
C LEU A 208 -5.95 -1.00 -12.50
N ILE A 209 -5.54 -0.49 -11.33
CA ILE A 209 -4.45 -1.07 -10.53
C ILE A 209 -4.76 -2.54 -10.20
N TYR A 210 -5.97 -2.83 -9.72
CA TYR A 210 -6.40 -4.19 -9.40
C TYR A 210 -6.37 -5.11 -10.63
N GLN A 211 -6.95 -4.68 -11.75
CA GLN A 211 -6.96 -5.46 -12.99
C GLN A 211 -5.56 -5.69 -13.55
N ASN A 212 -4.70 -4.67 -13.48
CA ASN A 212 -3.31 -4.80 -13.92
C ASN A 212 -2.56 -5.79 -13.04
N TRP A 213 -2.75 -5.74 -11.71
CA TRP A 213 -2.16 -6.69 -10.79
C TRP A 213 -2.61 -8.13 -11.10
N LEU A 214 -3.90 -8.38 -11.29
CA LEU A 214 -4.41 -9.69 -11.69
C LEU A 214 -3.76 -10.18 -12.98
N ASN A 215 -3.71 -9.35 -14.02
CA ASN A 215 -3.08 -9.69 -15.30
C ASN A 215 -1.58 -10.01 -15.18
N LEU A 216 -0.90 -9.46 -14.17
CA LEU A 216 0.52 -9.71 -13.92
C LEU A 216 0.75 -11.06 -13.22
N ILE A 217 -0.12 -11.42 -12.29
CA ILE A 217 0.01 -12.67 -11.54
C ILE A 217 -0.54 -13.90 -12.28
N GLU A 218 -1.56 -13.73 -13.14
CA GLU A 218 -2.14 -14.81 -13.95
C GLU A 218 -1.24 -15.27 -15.11
N LYS A 219 -0.21 -14.49 -15.45
CA LYS A 219 0.74 -14.80 -16.53
C LYS A 219 1.98 -15.58 -16.07
N ASN A 220 2.12 -15.76 -14.79
CA ASN A 220 3.21 -16.52 -14.15
C ASN A 220 2.69 -17.87 -13.66
#